data_9df31ba16cc63b2b69cf9d5dc452caab
#
_entry.id   9df31ba16cc63b2b69cf9d5dc452caab
#
_cell.length_a   1.000
_cell.length_b   1.000
_cell.length_c   1.000
_cell.angle_alpha   90.00
_cell.angle_beta   90.00
_cell.angle_gamma   90.00
#
_symmetry.space_group_name_H-M   'P 1'
#
loop_
_entity.id
_entity.type
_entity.pdbx_description
1 polymer ?
#
loop_
_entity_poly.entity_id
_entity_poly.type
_entity_poly.pdbx_seq_one_letter_code
_entity_poly.pdbx_strand_id
1 'polypeptide(L)'
;VKDELPELGKKWLTMPDIESIDLASIEGVKTGYVELDRNIVQLNYGEVTLLSGGNASGKSSWLNSLLLNIIDQGVPTALWSGELPEKILKSWIQIAAAGKNNLRMSSYGNGKFYVPNNIKTRIDDWMRPLFYLYNNEYGNTWEQLFHDMTQLLKVGVRVFILDNLMALDIDLLDGDKNNALK
;
A
#
# COMPACT_ATOMS: atom_id res chain seq x y z
N VAL A 1 30.65 -11.78 41.04
CA VAL A 1 30.59 -12.92 40.12
C VAL A 1 30.14 -12.34 38.80
N LYS A 2 31.09 -12.08 37.87
CA LYS A 2 30.76 -11.87 36.46
C LYS A 2 30.47 -13.27 35.93
N ASP A 3 29.20 -13.63 35.89
CA ASP A 3 28.77 -14.77 35.11
C ASP A 3 29.12 -14.43 33.66
N GLU A 4 30.05 -15.15 33.07
CA GLU A 4 30.36 -15.09 31.67
C GLU A 4 29.10 -15.50 30.94
N LEU A 5 28.41 -14.53 30.37
CA LEU A 5 27.31 -14.79 29.47
C LEU A 5 27.85 -15.68 28.33
N PRO A 6 27.17 -16.79 27.98
CA PRO A 6 27.61 -17.61 26.88
C PRO A 6 27.81 -16.73 25.64
N GLU A 7 28.80 -17.06 24.79
CA GLU A 7 29.01 -16.38 23.50
C GLU A 7 27.76 -16.52 22.63
N LEU A 8 26.79 -15.63 22.86
CA LEU A 8 25.51 -15.62 22.12
C LEU A 8 25.68 -15.11 20.68
N GLY A 9 26.92 -14.79 20.31
CA GLY A 9 27.26 -14.23 19.02
C GLY A 9 26.54 -12.89 18.78
N LYS A 10 26.75 -12.26 17.62
CA LYS A 10 26.11 -10.99 17.23
C LYS A 10 24.58 -11.07 17.02
N LYS A 11 23.95 -12.24 17.24
CA LYS A 11 22.50 -12.40 17.12
C LYS A 11 21.73 -11.77 18.28
N TRP A 12 22.37 -11.58 19.42
CA TRP A 12 21.76 -11.01 20.62
C TRP A 12 22.60 -9.81 21.06
N LEU A 13 21.96 -8.64 21.15
CA LEU A 13 22.59 -7.39 21.55
C LEU A 13 22.17 -7.04 22.97
N THR A 14 23.06 -6.43 23.73
CA THR A 14 22.73 -5.81 25.03
C THR A 14 22.38 -4.34 24.79
N MET A 15 21.72 -3.71 25.76
CA MET A 15 21.32 -2.29 25.63
C MET A 15 22.46 -1.35 25.23
N PRO A 16 23.70 -1.49 25.79
CA PRO A 16 24.82 -0.65 25.35
C PRO A 16 25.31 -0.90 23.91
N ASP A 17 24.98 -2.05 23.33
CA ASP A 17 25.37 -2.39 21.96
C ASP A 17 24.40 -1.83 20.91
N ILE A 18 23.29 -1.22 21.36
CA ILE A 18 22.22 -0.72 20.51
C ILE A 18 22.32 0.81 20.44
N GLU A 19 22.51 1.33 19.24
CA GLU A 19 22.42 2.78 19.01
C GLU A 19 20.95 3.23 19.13
N SER A 20 20.73 4.28 19.91
CA SER A 20 19.39 4.90 19.96
C SER A 20 19.22 5.87 18.80
N ILE A 21 18.02 5.92 18.26
CA ILE A 21 17.62 6.90 17.26
C ILE A 21 16.66 7.93 17.88
N ASP A 22 16.65 9.13 17.34
CA ASP A 22 15.61 10.10 17.67
C ASP A 22 14.31 9.69 16.96
N LEU A 23 13.30 9.30 17.73
CA LEU A 23 12.01 8.87 17.19
C LEU A 23 11.31 10.00 16.42
N ALA A 24 11.63 11.27 16.71
CA ALA A 24 11.09 12.39 15.96
C ALA A 24 11.70 12.54 14.55
N SER A 25 12.84 11.90 14.29
CA SER A 25 13.50 11.90 12.98
C SER A 25 12.99 10.82 12.02
N ILE A 26 12.12 9.92 12.48
CA ILE A 26 11.56 8.86 11.63
C ILE A 26 10.64 9.49 10.59
N GLU A 27 10.97 9.25 9.32
CA GLU A 27 10.16 9.72 8.20
C GLU A 27 8.98 8.79 7.93
N GLY A 28 7.89 9.36 7.45
CA GLY A 28 6.68 8.62 7.11
C GLY A 28 5.66 9.47 6.38
N VAL A 29 4.46 8.92 6.20
CA VAL A 29 3.35 9.62 5.56
C VAL A 29 2.13 9.64 6.47
N LYS A 30 1.37 10.74 6.44
CA LYS A 30 0.08 10.83 7.13
C LYS A 30 -0.97 10.03 6.37
N THR A 31 -1.89 9.43 7.12
CA THR A 31 -3.03 8.73 6.51
C THR A 31 -4.04 9.70 5.90
N GLY A 32 -4.06 10.96 6.36
CA GLY A 32 -5.05 11.97 6.02
C GLY A 32 -6.36 11.82 6.82
N TYR A 33 -6.45 10.85 7.70
CA TYR A 33 -7.55 10.69 8.64
C TYR A 33 -7.14 11.25 10.00
N VAL A 34 -7.67 12.42 10.34
CA VAL A 34 -7.24 13.20 11.51
C VAL A 34 -7.21 12.38 12.81
N GLU A 35 -8.25 11.59 13.07
CA GLU A 35 -8.33 10.80 14.31
C GLU A 35 -7.33 9.63 14.29
N LEU A 36 -7.04 9.06 13.14
CA LEU A 36 -6.04 8.01 13.03
C LEU A 36 -4.64 8.60 13.20
N ASP A 37 -4.35 9.71 12.51
CA ASP A 37 -3.05 10.39 12.58
C ASP A 37 -2.75 10.96 13.99
N ARG A 38 -3.78 11.26 14.80
CA ARG A 38 -3.59 11.62 16.21
C ARG A 38 -3.11 10.43 17.06
N ASN A 39 -3.50 9.22 16.71
CA ASN A 39 -3.18 8.02 17.48
C ASN A 39 -1.88 7.36 17.04
N ILE A 40 -1.64 7.25 15.72
CA ILE A 40 -0.46 6.56 15.19
C ILE A 40 0.65 7.51 14.74
N VAL A 41 0.42 8.82 14.77
CA VAL A 41 1.28 9.89 14.27
C VAL A 41 1.40 9.86 12.75
N GLN A 42 1.87 8.77 12.18
CA GLN A 42 2.07 8.54 10.75
C GLN A 42 2.29 7.05 10.44
N LEU A 43 2.29 6.69 9.17
CA LEU A 43 2.81 5.42 8.67
C LEU A 43 4.29 5.59 8.37
N ASN A 44 5.16 4.90 9.10
CA ASN A 44 6.61 5.07 8.97
C ASN A 44 7.15 4.35 7.74
N TYR A 45 8.13 4.96 7.06
CA TYR A 45 8.86 4.24 6.02
C TYR A 45 9.69 3.10 6.63
N GLY A 46 9.75 1.98 5.89
CA GLY A 46 10.42 0.77 6.35
C GLY A 46 9.58 -0.14 7.23
N GLU A 47 8.33 0.24 7.52
CA GLU A 47 7.40 -0.58 8.29
C GLU A 47 6.31 -1.19 7.39
N VAL A 48 5.73 -2.29 7.87
CA VAL A 48 4.59 -2.95 7.24
C VAL A 48 3.35 -2.69 8.09
N THR A 49 2.33 -2.11 7.46
CA THR A 49 1.01 -1.92 8.09
C THR A 49 0.02 -2.91 7.49
N LEU A 50 -0.61 -3.71 8.34
CA LEU A 50 -1.61 -4.68 7.92
C LEU A 50 -3.02 -4.14 8.19
N LEU A 51 -3.82 -4.00 7.12
CA LEU A 51 -5.25 -3.70 7.20
C LEU A 51 -6.05 -5.01 7.16
N SER A 52 -6.78 -5.31 8.22
CA SER A 52 -7.62 -6.50 8.36
C SER A 52 -9.08 -6.13 8.53
N GLY A 53 -9.98 -7.03 8.12
CA GLY A 53 -11.42 -6.83 8.28
C GLY A 53 -12.24 -7.84 7.48
N GLY A 54 -13.51 -8.00 7.83
CA GLY A 54 -14.44 -8.90 7.15
C GLY A 54 -14.64 -8.59 5.68
N ASN A 55 -15.22 -9.53 4.94
CA ASN A 55 -15.56 -9.32 3.54
C ASN A 55 -16.57 -8.17 3.42
N ALA A 56 -16.46 -7.39 2.34
CA ALA A 56 -17.30 -6.20 2.07
C ALA A 56 -17.28 -5.11 3.17
N SER A 57 -16.27 -5.10 4.06
CA SER A 57 -16.13 -4.07 5.10
C SER A 57 -15.60 -2.72 4.60
N GLY A 58 -15.31 -2.61 3.29
CA GLY A 58 -14.82 -1.38 2.67
C GLY A 58 -13.30 -1.20 2.66
N LYS A 59 -12.51 -2.26 2.90
CA LYS A 59 -11.03 -2.21 2.90
C LYS A 59 -10.46 -1.53 1.65
N SER A 60 -10.83 -2.02 0.46
CA SER A 60 -10.33 -1.46 -0.82
C SER A 60 -10.78 -0.01 -1.03
N SER A 61 -11.99 0.36 -0.59
CA SER A 61 -12.44 1.76 -0.62
C SER A 61 -11.61 2.65 0.29
N TRP A 62 -11.28 2.15 1.48
CA TRP A 62 -10.42 2.86 2.42
C TRP A 62 -8.99 2.99 1.88
N LEU A 63 -8.44 1.91 1.30
CA LEU A 63 -7.12 1.92 0.67
C LEU A 63 -7.04 2.91 -0.49
N ASN A 64 -8.10 3.02 -1.32
CA ASN A 64 -8.17 4.03 -2.38
C ASN A 64 -8.15 5.46 -1.82
N SER A 65 -8.85 5.70 -0.72
CA SER A 65 -8.82 7.02 -0.06
C SER A 65 -7.46 7.32 0.57
N LEU A 66 -6.84 6.32 1.20
CA LEU A 66 -5.48 6.42 1.73
C LEU A 66 -4.47 6.72 0.62
N LEU A 67 -4.54 5.99 -0.51
CA LEU A 67 -3.72 6.23 -1.70
C LEU A 67 -3.80 7.70 -2.15
N LEU A 68 -5.01 8.23 -2.28
CA LEU A 68 -5.21 9.63 -2.71
C LEU A 68 -4.63 10.62 -1.70
N ASN A 69 -4.80 10.37 -0.40
CA ASN A 69 -4.23 11.21 0.65
C ASN A 69 -2.68 11.19 0.64
N ILE A 70 -2.07 10.04 0.34
CA ILE A 70 -0.61 9.91 0.23
C ILE A 70 -0.09 10.62 -1.02
N ILE A 71 -0.76 10.47 -2.17
CA ILE A 71 -0.41 11.15 -3.41
C ILE A 71 -0.53 12.68 -3.26
N ASP A 72 -1.56 13.16 -2.54
CA ASP A 72 -1.75 14.59 -2.26
C ASP A 72 -0.60 15.20 -1.43
N GLN A 73 0.10 14.38 -0.66
CA GLN A 73 1.34 14.76 0.05
C GLN A 73 2.58 14.74 -0.87
N GLY A 74 2.43 14.42 -2.16
CA GLY A 74 3.54 14.36 -3.12
C GLY A 74 4.38 13.10 -3.01
N VAL A 75 3.88 12.04 -2.39
CA VAL A 75 4.65 10.80 -2.14
C VAL A 75 4.41 9.78 -3.25
N PRO A 76 5.44 9.37 -4.01
CA PRO A 76 5.32 8.35 -5.05
C PRO A 76 4.89 7.01 -4.44
N THR A 77 3.81 6.45 -4.98
CA THR A 77 3.12 5.27 -4.46
C THR A 77 2.87 4.25 -5.57
N ALA A 78 3.11 2.99 -5.27
CA ALA A 78 2.75 1.88 -6.14
C ALA A 78 1.59 1.07 -5.53
N LEU A 79 0.68 0.62 -6.38
CA LEU A 79 -0.46 -0.22 -6.02
C LEU A 79 -0.46 -1.49 -6.85
N TRP A 80 -0.56 -2.63 -6.20
CA TRP A 80 -0.94 -3.90 -6.79
C TRP A 80 -2.32 -4.31 -6.28
N SER A 81 -3.20 -4.79 -7.17
CA SER A 81 -4.49 -5.36 -6.78
C SER A 81 -4.70 -6.70 -7.46
N GLY A 82 -4.87 -7.74 -6.64
CA GLY A 82 -5.23 -9.07 -7.11
C GLY A 82 -6.74 -9.30 -7.25
N GLU A 83 -7.57 -8.34 -6.82
CA GLU A 83 -9.03 -8.48 -6.86
C GLU A 83 -9.68 -7.77 -8.04
N LEU A 84 -9.15 -6.60 -8.40
CA LEU A 84 -9.80 -5.73 -9.38
C LEU A 84 -8.95 -5.58 -10.65
N PRO A 85 -9.55 -5.78 -11.82
CA PRO A 85 -8.92 -5.41 -13.08
C PRO A 85 -8.56 -3.92 -13.10
N GLU A 86 -7.42 -3.58 -13.70
CA GLU A 86 -6.82 -2.24 -13.70
C GLU A 86 -7.79 -1.15 -14.18
N LYS A 87 -8.59 -1.44 -15.21
CA LYS A 87 -9.57 -0.49 -15.76
C LYS A 87 -10.69 -0.15 -14.77
N ILE A 88 -11.12 -1.14 -14.00
CA ILE A 88 -12.16 -0.96 -12.96
C ILE A 88 -11.56 -0.19 -11.79
N LEU A 89 -10.38 -0.60 -11.33
CA LEU A 89 -9.66 0.05 -10.23
C LEU A 89 -9.37 1.51 -10.55
N LYS A 90 -8.85 1.80 -11.77
CA LYS A 90 -8.64 3.18 -12.24
C LYS A 90 -9.93 3.99 -12.18
N SER A 91 -11.05 3.41 -12.61
CA SER A 91 -12.34 4.11 -12.59
C SER A 91 -12.79 4.44 -11.16
N TRP A 92 -12.56 3.56 -10.21
CA TRP A 92 -12.91 3.80 -8.80
C TRP A 92 -12.01 4.87 -8.18
N ILE A 93 -10.71 4.83 -8.46
CA ILE A 93 -9.76 5.87 -8.02
C ILE A 93 -10.18 7.23 -8.60
N GLN A 94 -10.52 7.29 -9.90
CA GLN A 94 -10.97 8.52 -10.54
C GLN A 94 -12.28 9.06 -9.93
N ILE A 95 -13.24 8.18 -9.58
CA ILE A 95 -14.48 8.58 -8.90
C ILE A 95 -14.17 9.17 -7.52
N ALA A 96 -13.31 8.52 -6.76
CA ALA A 96 -12.90 8.99 -5.44
C ALA A 96 -12.17 10.34 -5.52
N ALA A 97 -11.20 10.47 -6.44
CA ALA A 97 -10.43 11.71 -6.65
C ALA A 97 -11.29 12.87 -7.17
N ALA A 98 -12.28 12.61 -8.02
CA ALA A 98 -13.16 13.63 -8.55
C ALA A 98 -14.01 14.29 -7.45
N GLY A 99 -14.38 13.54 -6.42
CA GLY A 99 -15.32 13.99 -5.40
C GLY A 99 -16.73 14.23 -5.96
N LYS A 100 -17.73 14.25 -5.08
CA LYS A 100 -19.15 14.31 -5.45
C LYS A 100 -19.54 15.47 -6.38
N ASN A 101 -18.87 16.62 -6.26
CA ASN A 101 -19.23 17.82 -7.01
C ASN A 101 -18.84 17.74 -8.49
N ASN A 102 -17.90 16.89 -8.86
CA ASN A 102 -17.40 16.70 -10.22
C ASN A 102 -17.99 15.47 -10.91
N LEU A 103 -18.84 14.71 -10.22
CA LEU A 103 -19.54 13.58 -10.80
C LEU A 103 -20.78 14.05 -11.61
N ARG A 104 -21.12 13.31 -12.66
CA ARG A 104 -22.34 13.48 -13.44
C ARG A 104 -23.15 12.20 -13.41
N MET A 105 -24.46 12.35 -13.40
CA MET A 105 -25.38 11.21 -13.48
C MET A 105 -25.35 10.65 -14.91
N SER A 106 -25.30 9.32 -15.01
CA SER A 106 -25.34 8.64 -16.30
C SER A 106 -26.70 8.81 -16.93
N SER A 107 -26.72 9.12 -18.23
CA SER A 107 -27.95 9.20 -19.05
C SER A 107 -28.69 7.86 -19.21
N TYR A 108 -28.04 6.74 -18.85
CA TYR A 108 -28.66 5.40 -18.91
C TYR A 108 -29.67 5.13 -17.78
N GLY A 109 -30.02 6.13 -16.95
CA GLY A 109 -31.15 6.08 -16.03
C GLY A 109 -31.00 5.08 -14.85
N ASN A 110 -29.81 4.55 -14.60
CA ASN A 110 -29.57 3.50 -13.60
C ASN A 110 -29.00 4.03 -12.27
N GLY A 111 -29.05 5.34 -12.03
CA GLY A 111 -28.53 5.97 -10.82
C GLY A 111 -27.00 5.93 -10.69
N LYS A 112 -26.28 5.51 -11.74
CA LYS A 112 -24.82 5.46 -11.74
C LYS A 112 -24.22 6.81 -12.06
N PHE A 113 -23.08 7.10 -11.47
CA PHE A 113 -22.30 8.31 -11.73
C PHE A 113 -21.07 7.99 -12.56
N TYR A 114 -20.62 8.99 -13.31
CA TYR A 114 -19.36 8.93 -14.05
C TYR A 114 -18.57 10.22 -13.88
N VAL A 115 -17.28 10.13 -14.12
CA VAL A 115 -16.37 11.28 -14.14
C VAL A 115 -16.27 11.80 -15.58
N PRO A 116 -16.55 13.10 -15.85
CA PRO A 116 -16.36 13.69 -17.19
C PRO A 116 -14.91 13.59 -17.66
N ASN A 117 -14.70 13.46 -18.99
CA ASN A 117 -13.37 13.24 -19.54
C ASN A 117 -12.35 14.34 -19.20
N ASN A 118 -12.75 15.60 -19.20
CA ASN A 118 -11.87 16.70 -18.79
C ASN A 118 -11.40 16.59 -17.34
N ILE A 119 -12.23 16.04 -16.46
CA ILE A 119 -11.86 15.78 -15.06
C ILE A 119 -10.93 14.56 -14.96
N LYS A 120 -11.24 13.48 -15.72
CA LYS A 120 -10.36 12.30 -15.80
C LYS A 120 -8.94 12.68 -16.23
N THR A 121 -8.81 13.49 -17.29
CA THR A 121 -7.50 13.94 -17.78
C THR A 121 -6.74 14.71 -16.69
N ARG A 122 -7.41 15.62 -15.97
CA ARG A 122 -6.78 16.36 -14.87
C ARG A 122 -6.32 15.45 -13.74
N ILE A 123 -7.11 14.43 -13.38
CA ILE A 123 -6.74 13.43 -12.37
C ILE A 123 -5.54 12.61 -12.84
N ASP A 124 -5.58 12.13 -14.10
CA ASP A 124 -4.50 11.35 -14.70
C ASP A 124 -3.19 12.15 -14.75
N ASP A 125 -3.25 13.42 -15.10
CA ASP A 125 -2.08 14.32 -15.14
C ASP A 125 -1.51 14.60 -13.73
N TRP A 126 -2.38 14.80 -12.74
CA TRP A 126 -1.98 14.98 -11.35
C TRP A 126 -1.30 13.73 -10.77
N MET A 127 -1.84 12.54 -11.07
CA MET A 127 -1.31 11.28 -10.54
C MET A 127 -0.07 10.78 -11.30
N ARG A 128 0.11 11.18 -12.56
CA ARG A 128 1.16 10.65 -13.46
C ARG A 128 2.56 10.57 -12.86
N PRO A 129 3.09 11.59 -12.16
CA PRO A 129 4.44 11.54 -11.62
C PRO A 129 4.54 10.72 -10.30
N LEU A 130 3.40 10.38 -9.69
CA LEU A 130 3.36 9.87 -8.31
C LEU A 130 2.72 8.49 -8.17
N PHE A 131 2.05 7.97 -9.21
CA PHE A 131 1.28 6.75 -9.10
C PHE A 131 1.69 5.69 -10.12
N TYR A 132 1.93 4.49 -9.62
CA TYR A 132 2.28 3.31 -10.40
C TYR A 132 1.27 2.21 -10.07
N LEU A 133 0.56 1.73 -11.09
CA LEU A 133 -0.36 0.58 -10.98
C LEU A 133 0.28 -0.62 -11.65
N TYR A 134 0.36 -1.73 -10.91
CA TYR A 134 0.91 -2.97 -11.46
C TYR A 134 -0.01 -3.53 -12.54
N ASN A 135 0.57 -3.98 -13.65
CA ASN A 135 -0.13 -4.67 -14.72
C ASN A 135 -0.15 -6.18 -14.46
N ASN A 136 -1.31 -6.72 -14.09
CA ASN A 136 -1.48 -8.12 -13.73
C ASN A 136 -1.25 -9.09 -14.91
N GLU A 137 -1.13 -8.62 -16.16
CA GLU A 137 -0.73 -9.45 -17.30
C GLU A 137 0.70 -10.03 -17.14
N TYR A 138 1.54 -9.43 -16.31
CA TYR A 138 2.90 -9.89 -16.02
C TYR A 138 2.97 -10.93 -14.89
N GLY A 139 1.83 -11.38 -14.38
CA GLY A 139 1.73 -12.39 -13.33
C GLY A 139 1.53 -11.82 -11.94
N ASN A 140 1.42 -12.70 -10.96
CA ASN A 140 1.10 -12.37 -9.57
C ASN A 140 1.98 -13.14 -8.57
N THR A 141 3.17 -13.58 -8.97
CA THR A 141 4.09 -14.24 -8.04
C THR A 141 4.74 -13.21 -7.12
N TRP A 142 4.96 -13.61 -5.87
CA TRP A 142 5.61 -12.76 -4.87
C TRP A 142 7.00 -12.31 -5.31
N GLU A 143 7.80 -13.23 -5.87
CA GLU A 143 9.17 -12.96 -6.31
C GLU A 143 9.22 -11.85 -7.37
N GLN A 144 8.33 -11.94 -8.36
CA GLN A 144 8.26 -10.94 -9.42
C GLN A 144 7.84 -9.58 -8.86
N LEU A 145 6.76 -9.56 -8.05
CA LEU A 145 6.26 -8.33 -7.45
C LEU A 145 7.32 -7.68 -6.54
N PHE A 146 8.00 -8.47 -5.71
CA PHE A 146 9.06 -7.99 -4.83
C PHE A 146 10.27 -7.45 -5.62
N HIS A 147 10.65 -8.14 -6.71
CA HIS A 147 11.69 -7.64 -7.61
C HIS A 147 11.31 -6.25 -8.15
N ASP A 148 10.09 -6.10 -8.68
CA ASP A 148 9.61 -4.85 -9.28
C ASP A 148 9.48 -3.73 -8.24
N MET A 149 8.99 -4.03 -7.03
CA MET A 149 8.99 -3.09 -5.90
C MET A 149 10.39 -2.58 -5.59
N THR A 150 11.40 -3.48 -5.62
CA THR A 150 12.80 -3.11 -5.40
C THR A 150 13.33 -2.17 -6.49
N GLN A 151 12.92 -2.34 -7.75
CA GLN A 151 13.27 -1.40 -8.82
C GLN A 151 12.57 -0.05 -8.65
N LEU A 152 11.30 -0.06 -8.25
CA LEU A 152 10.52 1.16 -7.99
C LEU A 152 11.09 1.99 -6.83
N LEU A 153 11.63 1.34 -5.79
CA LEU A 153 12.36 2.03 -4.71
C LEU A 153 13.53 2.88 -5.25
N LYS A 154 14.27 2.37 -6.25
CA LYS A 154 15.41 3.06 -6.84
C LYS A 154 15.02 4.33 -7.61
N VAL A 155 13.78 4.40 -8.09
CA VAL A 155 13.23 5.58 -8.77
C VAL A 155 12.38 6.46 -7.86
N GLY A 156 12.42 6.21 -6.54
CA GLY A 156 11.85 7.11 -5.54
C GLY A 156 10.46 6.73 -5.04
N VAL A 157 9.89 5.59 -5.43
CA VAL A 157 8.63 5.11 -4.82
C VAL A 157 8.89 4.77 -3.35
N ARG A 158 8.03 5.25 -2.46
CA ARG A 158 8.19 5.10 -1.01
C ARG A 158 7.10 4.28 -0.35
N VAL A 159 5.92 4.21 -0.96
CA VAL A 159 4.76 3.49 -0.42
C VAL A 159 4.30 2.44 -1.42
N PHE A 160 4.05 1.23 -0.91
CA PHE A 160 3.52 0.11 -1.68
C PHE A 160 2.23 -0.37 -1.03
N ILE A 161 1.16 -0.42 -1.81
CA ILE A 161 -0.16 -0.90 -1.37
C ILE A 161 -0.43 -2.23 -2.07
N LEU A 162 -0.72 -3.28 -1.30
CA LEU A 162 -1.03 -4.62 -1.82
C LEU A 162 -2.48 -4.99 -1.41
N ASP A 163 -3.38 -5.07 -2.37
CA ASP A 163 -4.82 -5.38 -2.16
C ASP A 163 -5.24 -6.55 -3.05
N ASN A 164 -5.35 -7.81 -2.54
CA ASN A 164 -5.02 -8.29 -1.19
C ASN A 164 -3.97 -9.40 -1.30
N LEU A 165 -3.26 -9.66 -0.21
CA LEU A 165 -2.18 -10.67 -0.18
C LEU A 165 -2.66 -12.10 -0.49
N MET A 166 -3.94 -12.41 -0.32
CA MET A 166 -4.49 -13.76 -0.60
C MET A 166 -4.51 -14.10 -2.09
N ALA A 167 -4.44 -13.09 -2.96
CA ALA A 167 -4.40 -13.26 -4.41
C ALA A 167 -2.97 -13.41 -4.96
N LEU A 168 -1.94 -13.21 -4.12
CA LEU A 168 -0.56 -13.48 -4.50
C LEU A 168 -0.28 -14.97 -4.52
N ASP A 169 0.35 -15.42 -5.58
CA ASP A 169 0.93 -16.77 -5.65
C ASP A 169 2.27 -16.75 -4.89
N ILE A 170 2.20 -17.18 -3.65
CA ILE A 170 3.36 -17.36 -2.80
C ILE A 170 3.74 -18.83 -2.94
N ASP A 171 4.74 -19.15 -3.74
CA ASP A 171 5.39 -20.44 -3.70
C ASP A 171 6.01 -20.63 -2.31
N LEU A 172 5.21 -21.19 -1.41
CA LEU A 172 5.74 -21.69 -0.14
C LEU A 172 6.78 -22.72 -0.53
N LEU A 173 8.04 -22.39 -0.26
CA LEU A 173 9.20 -23.25 -0.47
C LEU A 173 8.79 -24.70 -0.27
N ASP A 174 9.07 -25.57 -1.22
CA ASP A 174 8.59 -26.96 -1.38
C ASP A 174 8.80 -27.92 -0.17
N GLY A 175 9.07 -27.38 1.02
CA GLY A 175 9.33 -28.09 2.27
C GLY A 175 8.16 -28.17 3.25
N ASP A 176 7.17 -27.29 3.22
CA ASP A 176 6.23 -27.12 4.34
C ASP A 176 4.75 -27.42 4.05
N LYS A 177 4.40 -27.82 2.83
CA LYS A 177 2.99 -28.18 2.50
C LYS A 177 2.44 -29.37 3.32
N ASN A 178 3.31 -30.14 3.97
CA ASN A 178 2.89 -31.35 4.74
C ASN A 178 2.81 -31.15 6.27
N ASN A 179 3.23 -30.00 6.83
CA ASN A 179 3.25 -29.79 8.27
C ASN A 179 2.21 -28.79 8.80
N ALA A 180 1.48 -28.11 7.94
CA ALA A 180 0.47 -27.12 8.35
C ALA A 180 -0.96 -27.70 8.53
N LEU A 181 -1.14 -29.03 8.37
CA LEU A 181 -2.43 -29.74 8.47
C LEU A 181 -2.39 -30.91 9.46
N LYS A 182 -1.57 -30.83 10.51
CA LYS A 182 -1.69 -31.80 11.62
C LYS A 182 -1.92 -31.08 12.93
#